data_a1475edca5a502cc1d82427f5734863b
#
_entry.id   a1475edca5a502cc1d82427f5734863b
#
_cell.length_a   1.000
_cell.length_b   1.000
_cell.length_c   1.000
_cell.angle_alpha   90.00
_cell.angle_beta   90.00
_cell.angle_gamma   90.00
#
_symmetry.space_group_name_H-M   'P 1'
#
loop_
_entity.id
_entity.type
_entity.pdbx_description
1 polymer ?
#
loop_
_entity_poly.entity_id
_entity_poly.type
_entity_poly.pdbx_seq_one_letter_code
_entity_poly.pdbx_strand_id
1 'polypeptide(L)'
;MRVVDMHCDTILELLSRDLKGKEASLYSDDLSIDLEKMKKGNYLLQNFALFTDQKELAIPEQQTMRLYDEYCTQMDKYADYIAPVYTFFDIEKNDKEGKLSSLLTLEDGGVCFNDLAMLRNYYRMGVRMIALTWNYENGIGYPNLSMKDMNGNRPNYKRSVDTERGLTEFGISYVKEMERLGMIIDVSHLNDAGFYDVLKYTTKPFVASHSNARSVCNVARNMSDDMILQLAKRGGVMGLNFCGSFLADRDDHKSCVEDMVKHILYIKDLAGIDVIGLGTDFDGISCPLEIEDASMMNLLEEALYKAGLTQEEVEKIFYKNVLRVYKEVL
;
A
#
# COMPACT_ATOMS: atom_id res chain seq x y z
N MET A 1 17.76 -10.05 -1.78
CA MET A 1 16.43 -10.69 -1.92
C MET A 1 15.67 -9.98 -3.02
N ARG A 2 14.73 -10.63 -3.75
CA ARG A 2 13.76 -9.90 -4.63
C ARG A 2 12.79 -9.15 -3.74
N VAL A 3 12.29 -7.99 -4.21
CA VAL A 3 11.34 -7.15 -3.45
C VAL A 3 10.07 -6.91 -4.26
N VAL A 4 8.92 -7.10 -3.62
CA VAL A 4 7.60 -6.62 -4.08
C VAL A 4 7.03 -5.73 -2.98
N ASP A 5 6.82 -4.46 -3.30
CA ASP A 5 6.35 -3.44 -2.38
C ASP A 5 4.94 -2.96 -2.79
N MET A 6 4.00 -3.04 -1.86
CA MET A 6 2.58 -2.81 -2.16
C MET A 6 2.15 -1.34 -2.09
N HIS A 7 3.01 -0.40 -1.68
CA HIS A 7 2.62 1.00 -1.59
C HIS A 7 3.78 1.98 -1.57
N CYS A 8 3.69 3.03 -2.40
CA CYS A 8 4.48 4.26 -2.31
C CYS A 8 3.71 5.44 -2.92
N ASP A 9 4.07 6.68 -2.51
CA ASP A 9 3.47 7.94 -2.99
C ASP A 9 4.36 8.72 -3.96
N THR A 10 5.34 8.07 -4.55
CA THR A 10 6.36 8.67 -5.42
C THR A 10 5.75 9.50 -6.56
N ILE A 11 4.61 9.07 -7.14
CA ILE A 11 3.96 9.81 -8.23
C ILE A 11 3.44 11.17 -7.76
N LEU A 12 2.94 11.26 -6.52
CA LEU A 12 2.52 12.53 -5.92
C LEU A 12 3.70 13.49 -5.79
N GLU A 13 4.84 12.99 -5.31
CA GLU A 13 6.05 13.81 -5.16
C GLU A 13 6.63 14.27 -6.51
N LEU A 14 6.64 13.39 -7.54
CA LEU A 14 7.06 13.76 -8.89
C LEU A 14 6.16 14.87 -9.47
N LEU A 15 4.83 14.70 -9.41
CA LEU A 15 3.89 15.74 -9.84
C LEU A 15 4.08 17.06 -9.05
N SER A 16 4.28 16.98 -7.73
CA SER A 16 4.53 18.17 -6.90
C SER A 16 5.77 18.93 -7.32
N ARG A 17 6.81 18.25 -7.77
CA ARG A 17 8.05 18.85 -8.30
C ARG A 17 7.82 19.49 -9.65
N ASP A 18 7.17 18.77 -10.58
CA ASP A 18 6.85 19.30 -11.90
C ASP A 18 6.02 20.58 -11.81
N LEU A 19 4.98 20.59 -10.99
CA LEU A 19 4.15 21.78 -10.74
C LEU A 19 4.92 22.98 -10.15
N LYS A 20 6.03 22.72 -9.47
CA LYS A 20 6.95 23.76 -8.94
C LYS A 20 8.06 24.13 -9.94
N GLY A 21 8.04 23.59 -11.14
CA GLY A 21 9.06 23.82 -12.18
C GLY A 21 10.42 23.21 -11.84
N LYS A 22 10.44 22.17 -11.00
CA LYS A 22 11.64 21.37 -10.69
C LYS A 22 11.70 20.16 -11.62
N GLU A 23 12.91 19.69 -11.90
CA GLU A 23 13.06 18.43 -12.62
C GLU A 23 12.46 17.28 -11.78
N ALA A 24 11.59 16.48 -12.42
CA ALA A 24 10.98 15.29 -11.87
C ALA A 24 11.42 14.08 -12.68
N SER A 25 12.01 13.08 -12.04
CA SER A 25 12.56 11.93 -12.73
C SER A 25 12.41 10.66 -11.89
N LEU A 26 11.68 9.67 -12.42
CA LEU A 26 11.63 8.35 -11.81
C LEU A 26 12.95 7.57 -11.99
N TYR A 27 13.86 8.01 -12.88
CA TYR A 27 15.11 7.29 -13.13
C TYR A 27 16.10 7.40 -11.98
N SER A 28 16.36 8.61 -11.53
CA SER A 28 17.26 8.92 -10.41
C SER A 28 16.87 10.25 -9.79
N ASP A 29 16.57 10.24 -8.51
CA ASP A 29 16.09 11.40 -7.76
C ASP A 29 16.54 11.30 -6.28
N ASP A 30 16.24 12.32 -5.47
CA ASP A 30 16.41 12.30 -4.01
C ASP A 30 15.20 11.69 -3.27
N LEU A 31 14.19 11.16 -4.00
CA LEU A 31 13.06 10.42 -3.44
C LEU A 31 13.47 9.05 -2.91
N SER A 32 12.65 8.43 -2.07
CA SER A 32 12.92 7.09 -1.55
C SER A 32 12.79 6.01 -2.63
N ILE A 33 11.94 6.23 -3.65
CA ILE A 33 11.76 5.32 -4.79
C ILE A 33 12.26 6.00 -6.07
N ASP A 34 13.25 5.39 -6.72
CA ASP A 34 13.64 5.63 -8.11
C ASP A 34 14.17 4.34 -8.75
N LEU A 35 14.34 4.33 -10.07
CA LEU A 35 14.75 3.12 -10.81
C LEU A 35 16.15 2.62 -10.43
N GLU A 36 17.10 3.51 -10.14
CA GLU A 36 18.44 3.12 -9.72
C GLU A 36 18.42 2.48 -8.32
N LYS A 37 17.66 3.08 -7.37
CA LYS A 37 17.49 2.54 -6.02
C LYS A 37 16.73 1.22 -6.02
N MET A 38 15.62 1.13 -6.79
CA MET A 38 14.86 -0.10 -6.96
C MET A 38 15.73 -1.22 -7.55
N LYS A 39 16.55 -0.91 -8.56
CA LYS A 39 17.50 -1.86 -9.14
C LYS A 39 18.54 -2.34 -8.12
N LYS A 40 19.10 -1.42 -7.33
CA LYS A 40 20.06 -1.73 -6.27
C LYS A 40 19.42 -2.56 -5.15
N GLY A 41 18.17 -2.26 -4.77
CA GLY A 41 17.36 -3.01 -3.80
C GLY A 41 16.79 -4.32 -4.35
N ASN A 42 17.07 -4.67 -5.62
CA ASN A 42 16.59 -5.88 -6.29
C ASN A 42 15.05 -5.99 -6.34
N TYR A 43 14.38 -4.87 -6.60
CA TYR A 43 12.93 -4.85 -6.78
C TYR A 43 12.49 -5.67 -8.01
N LEU A 44 11.38 -6.35 -7.86
CA LEU A 44 10.65 -7.01 -8.93
C LEU A 44 9.43 -6.18 -9.34
N LEU A 45 8.74 -5.63 -8.33
CA LEU A 45 7.52 -4.88 -8.54
C LEU A 45 7.36 -3.81 -7.45
N GLN A 46 6.92 -2.62 -7.86
CA GLN A 46 6.45 -1.53 -7.02
C GLN A 46 5.00 -1.18 -7.36
N ASN A 47 4.15 -1.06 -6.34
CA ASN A 47 2.85 -0.42 -6.52
C ASN A 47 3.01 1.09 -6.38
N PHE A 48 2.54 1.82 -7.37
CA PHE A 48 2.53 3.28 -7.37
C PHE A 48 1.11 3.78 -7.11
N ALA A 49 0.93 4.50 -6.00
CA ALA A 49 -0.36 5.06 -5.64
C ALA A 49 -0.60 6.41 -6.33
N LEU A 50 -1.81 6.60 -6.80
CA LEU A 50 -2.35 7.92 -7.13
C LEU A 50 -3.16 8.38 -5.91
N PHE A 51 -2.51 9.11 -5.01
CA PHE A 51 -3.15 9.69 -3.84
C PHE A 51 -3.75 11.05 -4.17
N THR A 52 -5.03 11.25 -3.84
CA THR A 52 -5.74 12.52 -4.04
C THR A 52 -6.44 12.93 -2.76
N ASP A 53 -5.98 14.00 -2.11
CA ASP A 53 -6.70 14.58 -0.98
C ASP A 53 -7.97 15.27 -1.46
N GLN A 54 -9.10 14.59 -1.28
CA GLN A 54 -10.40 15.06 -1.79
C GLN A 54 -10.97 16.23 -0.99
N LYS A 55 -10.46 16.53 0.21
CA LYS A 55 -10.99 17.62 1.05
C LYS A 55 -10.22 18.92 0.90
N GLU A 56 -8.95 18.83 0.57
CA GLU A 56 -8.10 20.01 0.41
C GLU A 56 -8.13 20.58 -1.01
N LEU A 57 -8.63 19.82 -1.98
CA LEU A 57 -8.65 20.20 -3.38
C LEU A 57 -10.01 20.68 -3.86
N ALA A 58 -10.01 21.76 -4.62
CA ALA A 58 -11.24 22.30 -5.21
C ALA A 58 -11.83 21.38 -6.29
N ILE A 59 -11.00 20.64 -7.01
CA ILE A 59 -11.37 19.71 -8.08
C ILE A 59 -10.51 18.45 -7.95
N PRO A 60 -10.89 17.51 -7.07
CA PRO A 60 -10.13 16.28 -6.84
C PRO A 60 -9.92 15.42 -8.10
N GLU A 61 -10.92 15.37 -8.99
CA GLU A 61 -10.86 14.61 -10.24
C GLU A 61 -9.71 15.09 -11.14
N GLN A 62 -9.51 16.40 -11.21
CA GLN A 62 -8.42 16.97 -11.99
C GLN A 62 -7.06 16.55 -11.43
N GLN A 63 -6.91 16.50 -10.12
CA GLN A 63 -5.67 16.06 -9.49
C GLN A 63 -5.41 14.58 -9.76
N THR A 64 -6.41 13.73 -9.63
CA THR A 64 -6.27 12.30 -9.96
C THR A 64 -5.83 12.09 -11.41
N MET A 65 -6.40 12.87 -12.36
CA MET A 65 -6.02 12.79 -13.76
C MET A 65 -4.61 13.32 -14.02
N ARG A 66 -4.15 14.34 -13.30
CA ARG A 66 -2.75 14.82 -13.38
C ARG A 66 -1.75 13.78 -12.84
N LEU A 67 -2.09 13.13 -11.74
CA LEU A 67 -1.28 12.02 -11.21
C LEU A 67 -1.19 10.86 -12.20
N TYR A 68 -2.30 10.55 -12.85
CA TYR A 68 -2.32 9.52 -13.89
C TYR A 68 -1.46 9.91 -15.10
N ASP A 69 -1.54 11.16 -15.55
CA ASP A 69 -0.71 11.68 -16.64
C ASP A 69 0.78 11.65 -16.30
N GLU A 70 1.14 12.05 -15.07
CA GLU A 70 2.51 11.96 -14.55
C GLU A 70 3.01 10.50 -14.55
N TYR A 71 2.19 9.58 -14.02
CA TYR A 71 2.51 8.15 -14.05
C TYR A 71 2.77 7.66 -15.48
N CYS A 72 1.87 7.94 -16.41
CA CYS A 72 2.03 7.54 -17.82
C CYS A 72 3.29 8.16 -18.44
N THR A 73 3.55 9.43 -18.19
CA THR A 73 4.74 10.14 -18.67
C THR A 73 6.03 9.48 -18.21
N GLN A 74 6.11 9.09 -16.93
CA GLN A 74 7.27 8.39 -16.38
C GLN A 74 7.40 6.97 -16.96
N MET A 75 6.29 6.24 -17.11
CA MET A 75 6.30 4.90 -17.71
C MET A 75 6.75 4.92 -19.19
N ASP A 76 6.27 5.87 -19.96
CA ASP A 76 6.65 6.04 -21.38
C ASP A 76 8.13 6.45 -21.50
N LYS A 77 8.57 7.42 -20.69
CA LYS A 77 9.94 7.92 -20.68
C LYS A 77 10.97 6.83 -20.34
N TYR A 78 10.61 5.93 -19.47
CA TYR A 78 11.52 4.89 -18.97
C TYR A 78 11.09 3.46 -19.32
N ALA A 79 10.39 3.30 -20.45
CA ALA A 79 9.85 2.01 -20.89
C ALA A 79 10.91 0.89 -21.10
N ASP A 80 12.19 1.24 -21.22
CA ASP A 80 13.28 0.27 -21.29
C ASP A 80 13.64 -0.34 -19.93
N TYR A 81 13.24 0.29 -18.82
CA TYR A 81 13.62 -0.10 -17.45
C TYR A 81 12.44 -0.62 -16.61
N ILE A 82 11.24 -0.10 -16.84
CA ILE A 82 10.03 -0.43 -16.08
C ILE A 82 8.83 -0.54 -17.01
N ALA A 83 7.89 -1.43 -16.69
CA ALA A 83 6.68 -1.59 -17.49
C ALA A 83 5.44 -1.80 -16.60
N PRO A 84 4.27 -1.26 -17.03
CA PRO A 84 3.00 -1.45 -16.33
C PRO A 84 2.57 -2.92 -16.25
N VAL A 85 1.81 -3.24 -15.19
CA VAL A 85 1.22 -4.54 -14.91
C VAL A 85 -0.31 -4.43 -14.98
N TYR A 86 -0.92 -5.19 -15.86
CA TYR A 86 -2.37 -5.31 -16.01
C TYR A 86 -2.88 -6.70 -15.60
N THR A 87 -2.02 -7.71 -15.69
CA THR A 87 -2.28 -9.10 -15.33
C THR A 87 -1.04 -9.69 -14.63
N PHE A 88 -1.21 -10.79 -13.91
CA PHE A 88 -0.06 -11.48 -13.31
C PHE A 88 1.00 -11.89 -14.34
N PHE A 89 0.58 -12.24 -15.57
CA PHE A 89 1.51 -12.59 -16.65
C PHE A 89 2.46 -11.45 -17.04
N ASP A 90 2.04 -10.19 -16.90
CA ASP A 90 2.90 -9.04 -17.21
C ASP A 90 4.10 -8.97 -16.26
N ILE A 91 3.94 -9.37 -14.98
CA ILE A 91 5.05 -9.44 -14.01
C ILE A 91 6.11 -10.45 -14.49
N GLU A 92 5.68 -11.64 -14.88
CA GLU A 92 6.58 -12.67 -15.38
C GLU A 92 7.27 -12.26 -16.69
N LYS A 93 6.54 -11.57 -17.56
CA LYS A 93 7.07 -11.04 -18.81
C LYS A 93 8.12 -9.98 -18.57
N ASN A 94 7.81 -8.97 -17.74
CA ASN A 94 8.71 -7.88 -17.42
C ASN A 94 10.01 -8.40 -16.79
N ASP A 95 9.91 -9.35 -15.86
CA ASP A 95 11.07 -9.99 -15.25
C ASP A 95 11.97 -10.70 -16.27
N LYS A 96 11.38 -11.45 -17.21
CA LYS A 96 12.13 -12.11 -18.30
C LYS A 96 12.82 -11.12 -19.25
N GLU A 97 12.22 -9.94 -19.42
CA GLU A 97 12.78 -8.84 -20.23
C GLU A 97 13.81 -8.01 -19.44
N GLY A 98 14.03 -8.31 -18.16
CA GLY A 98 14.95 -7.57 -17.29
C GLY A 98 14.42 -6.21 -16.86
N LYS A 99 13.09 -6.00 -16.90
CA LYS A 99 12.41 -4.78 -16.50
C LYS A 99 11.81 -4.92 -15.11
N LEU A 100 11.73 -3.79 -14.41
CA LEU A 100 10.92 -3.65 -13.22
C LEU A 100 9.43 -3.65 -13.59
N SER A 101 8.59 -4.09 -12.68
CA SER A 101 7.12 -4.05 -12.83
C SER A 101 6.52 -2.89 -12.03
N SER A 102 5.56 -2.19 -12.63
CA SER A 102 4.78 -1.11 -12.01
C SER A 102 3.31 -1.49 -11.95
N LEU A 103 2.73 -1.61 -10.76
CA LEU A 103 1.29 -1.80 -10.60
C LEU A 103 0.64 -0.49 -10.16
N LEU A 104 -0.30 0.01 -10.96
CA LEU A 104 -0.99 1.27 -10.67
C LEU A 104 -2.10 1.06 -9.66
N THR A 105 -2.12 1.91 -8.61
CA THR A 105 -3.11 1.84 -7.54
C THR A 105 -3.79 3.21 -7.31
N LEU A 106 -4.94 3.20 -6.66
CA LEU A 106 -5.54 4.41 -6.09
C LEU A 106 -5.49 4.32 -4.57
N GLU A 107 -5.08 5.39 -3.94
CA GLU A 107 -5.28 5.60 -2.52
C GLU A 107 -6.44 6.57 -2.30
N ASP A 108 -7.51 6.07 -1.67
CA ASP A 108 -8.86 6.57 -1.54
C ASP A 108 -9.76 6.35 -2.77
N GLY A 109 -10.57 5.28 -2.69
CA GLY A 109 -11.58 4.95 -3.69
C GLY A 109 -12.70 6.00 -3.85
N GLY A 110 -12.77 6.98 -2.95
CA GLY A 110 -13.73 8.10 -3.00
C GLY A 110 -13.60 8.94 -4.28
N VAL A 111 -12.45 8.88 -4.98
CA VAL A 111 -12.28 9.50 -6.31
C VAL A 111 -13.21 8.93 -7.39
N CYS A 112 -13.96 7.87 -7.08
CA CYS A 112 -15.01 7.34 -7.94
C CYS A 112 -16.37 8.06 -7.76
N PHE A 113 -16.49 9.00 -6.82
CA PHE A 113 -17.67 9.86 -6.61
C PHE A 113 -19.01 9.10 -6.58
N ASN A 114 -19.05 7.94 -5.93
CA ASN A 114 -20.21 7.05 -5.84
C ASN A 114 -20.75 6.57 -7.20
N ASP A 115 -19.88 6.44 -8.19
CA ASP A 115 -20.24 5.94 -9.51
C ASP A 115 -19.36 4.73 -9.92
N LEU A 116 -19.98 3.56 -10.08
CA LEU A 116 -19.30 2.36 -10.55
C LEU A 116 -18.78 2.49 -12.00
N ALA A 117 -19.28 3.43 -12.79
CA ALA A 117 -18.73 3.69 -14.10
C ALA A 117 -17.32 4.29 -14.00
N MET A 118 -17.07 5.15 -13.00
CA MET A 118 -15.74 5.67 -12.71
C MET A 118 -14.79 4.56 -12.29
N LEU A 119 -15.21 3.64 -11.41
CA LEU A 119 -14.41 2.45 -11.04
C LEU A 119 -14.00 1.65 -12.28
N ARG A 120 -14.96 1.36 -13.18
CA ARG A 120 -14.68 0.65 -14.43
C ARG A 120 -13.74 1.41 -15.36
N ASN A 121 -13.80 2.75 -15.37
CA ASN A 121 -12.89 3.57 -16.16
C ASN A 121 -11.46 3.52 -15.59
N TYR A 122 -11.29 3.63 -14.28
CA TYR A 122 -9.97 3.46 -13.65
C TYR A 122 -9.38 2.07 -13.94
N TYR A 123 -10.20 1.01 -13.91
CA TYR A 123 -9.76 -0.32 -14.33
C TYR A 123 -9.26 -0.34 -15.79
N ARG A 124 -9.98 0.30 -16.73
CA ARG A 124 -9.56 0.41 -18.15
C ARG A 124 -8.28 1.23 -18.32
N MET A 125 -8.06 2.22 -17.46
CA MET A 125 -6.83 3.02 -17.38
C MET A 125 -5.64 2.24 -16.80
N GLY A 126 -5.86 1.05 -16.26
CA GLY A 126 -4.79 0.18 -15.75
C GLY A 126 -4.71 0.08 -14.24
N VAL A 127 -5.57 0.73 -13.48
CA VAL A 127 -5.62 0.57 -12.02
C VAL A 127 -5.97 -0.87 -11.67
N ARG A 128 -5.21 -1.48 -10.75
CA ARG A 128 -5.39 -2.87 -10.33
C ARG A 128 -5.58 -3.07 -8.84
N MET A 129 -5.36 -2.05 -8.03
CA MET A 129 -5.63 -2.07 -6.60
C MET A 129 -6.21 -0.72 -6.15
N ILE A 130 -7.13 -0.74 -5.20
CA ILE A 130 -7.70 0.49 -4.62
C ILE A 130 -7.81 0.33 -3.11
N ALA A 131 -7.23 1.28 -2.34
CA ALA A 131 -7.55 1.49 -0.95
C ALA A 131 -8.93 2.15 -0.85
N LEU A 132 -9.84 1.53 -0.09
CA LEU A 132 -11.25 1.91 -0.07
C LEU A 132 -11.48 3.32 0.51
N THR A 133 -10.70 3.69 1.51
CA THR A 133 -10.72 5.01 2.17
C THR A 133 -9.30 5.48 2.43
N TRP A 134 -9.13 6.78 2.60
CA TRP A 134 -7.99 7.36 3.30
C TRP A 134 -8.44 7.79 4.73
N ASN A 135 -7.98 8.96 5.24
CA ASN A 135 -8.22 9.41 6.62
C ASN A 135 -9.54 10.20 6.80
N TYR A 136 -10.52 10.04 5.92
CA TYR A 136 -11.85 10.60 6.05
C TYR A 136 -12.91 9.68 5.42
N GLU A 137 -14.14 9.83 5.90
CA GLU A 137 -15.29 9.11 5.33
C GLU A 137 -15.54 9.55 3.88
N ASN A 138 -15.85 8.58 3.05
CA ASN A 138 -16.27 8.77 1.67
C ASN A 138 -17.54 7.96 1.39
N GLY A 139 -17.98 7.92 0.15
CA GLY A 139 -19.17 7.16 -0.22
C GLY A 139 -19.05 5.64 -0.10
N ILE A 140 -17.85 5.10 0.11
CA ILE A 140 -17.60 3.66 0.23
C ILE A 140 -17.65 3.22 1.70
N GLY A 141 -17.03 3.99 2.60
CA GLY A 141 -16.91 3.59 4.01
C GLY A 141 -16.26 4.64 4.89
N TYR A 142 -15.73 4.19 6.02
CA TYR A 142 -15.22 5.02 7.10
C TYR A 142 -13.78 4.60 7.47
N PRO A 143 -12.88 5.56 7.76
CA PRO A 143 -11.54 5.25 8.25
C PRO A 143 -11.50 5.05 9.76
N ASN A 144 -10.53 4.30 10.27
CA ASN A 144 -10.23 4.27 11.71
C ASN A 144 -9.60 5.58 12.19
N LEU A 145 -8.75 6.19 11.39
CA LEU A 145 -8.21 7.54 11.62
C LEU A 145 -8.96 8.53 10.74
N SER A 146 -9.27 9.71 11.25
CA SER A 146 -9.85 10.78 10.43
C SER A 146 -9.10 12.10 10.65
N MET A 147 -9.20 13.00 9.68
CA MET A 147 -8.60 14.35 9.79
C MET A 147 -9.11 15.14 10.98
N LYS A 148 -10.29 14.80 11.53
CA LYS A 148 -10.81 15.38 12.79
C LYS A 148 -9.97 15.04 14.02
N ASP A 149 -9.14 13.99 13.92
CA ASP A 149 -8.27 13.52 14.99
C ASP A 149 -6.88 14.17 14.94
N MET A 150 -6.68 15.10 14.02
CA MET A 150 -5.45 15.87 13.94
C MET A 150 -5.38 16.88 15.11
N ASN A 151 -4.37 16.74 15.96
CA ASN A 151 -3.99 17.75 16.96
C ASN A 151 -2.96 18.71 16.36
N GLY A 152 -3.42 19.84 15.86
CA GLY A 152 -2.57 20.74 15.07
C GLY A 152 -2.12 20.04 13.78
N ASN A 153 -0.80 19.92 13.55
CA ASN A 153 -0.25 19.28 12.36
C ASN A 153 0.08 17.78 12.56
N ARG A 154 -0.36 17.16 13.67
CA ARG A 154 -0.04 15.74 13.97
C ARG A 154 -1.30 14.92 14.16
N PRO A 155 -1.41 13.74 13.51
CA PRO A 155 -2.53 12.84 13.72
C PRO A 155 -2.52 12.26 15.14
N ASN A 156 -3.69 12.15 15.76
CA ASN A 156 -3.86 11.37 16.97
C ASN A 156 -4.10 9.89 16.61
N TYR A 157 -3.03 9.14 16.43
CA TYR A 157 -3.12 7.72 16.06
C TYR A 157 -3.66 6.82 17.18
N LYS A 158 -3.71 7.29 18.45
CA LYS A 158 -4.21 6.53 19.61
C LYS A 158 -5.73 6.60 19.79
N ARG A 159 -6.46 6.98 18.75
CA ARG A 159 -7.93 7.05 18.77
C ARG A 159 -8.57 5.68 18.95
N SER A 160 -9.81 5.67 19.48
CA SER A 160 -10.67 4.48 19.50
C SER A 160 -11.01 4.04 18.06
N VAL A 161 -10.96 2.76 17.83
CA VAL A 161 -11.36 2.16 16.56
C VAL A 161 -12.87 2.23 16.36
N ASP A 162 -13.31 2.32 15.11
CA ASP A 162 -14.72 2.27 14.74
C ASP A 162 -15.10 0.83 14.37
N THR A 163 -15.88 0.19 15.23
CA THR A 163 -16.36 -1.19 15.06
C THR A 163 -17.84 -1.27 14.66
N GLU A 164 -18.50 -0.13 14.42
CA GLU A 164 -19.95 -0.07 14.19
C GLU A 164 -20.32 0.29 12.76
N ARG A 165 -19.64 1.26 12.17
CA ARG A 165 -19.96 1.78 10.84
C ARG A 165 -19.21 1.02 9.77
N GLY A 166 -19.82 -0.01 9.19
CA GLY A 166 -19.25 -0.78 8.09
C GLY A 166 -19.27 -0.06 6.74
N LEU A 167 -19.17 -0.81 5.66
CA LEU A 167 -19.30 -0.28 4.30
C LEU A 167 -20.71 0.29 4.09
N THR A 168 -20.82 1.37 3.31
CA THR A 168 -22.12 1.86 2.84
C THR A 168 -22.76 0.87 1.85
N GLU A 169 -24.02 1.06 1.49
CA GLU A 169 -24.67 0.27 0.43
C GLU A 169 -23.91 0.38 -0.91
N PHE A 170 -23.42 1.59 -1.22
CA PHE A 170 -22.54 1.80 -2.37
C PHE A 170 -21.21 1.07 -2.20
N GLY A 171 -20.59 1.14 -1.02
CA GLY A 171 -19.35 0.44 -0.71
C GLY A 171 -19.44 -1.07 -0.89
N ILE A 172 -20.54 -1.69 -0.47
CA ILE A 172 -20.81 -3.12 -0.71
C ILE A 172 -20.88 -3.42 -2.23
N SER A 173 -21.55 -2.57 -3.00
CA SER A 173 -21.63 -2.70 -4.45
C SER A 173 -20.26 -2.49 -5.11
N TYR A 174 -19.46 -1.56 -4.55
CA TYR A 174 -18.12 -1.21 -5.02
C TYR A 174 -17.14 -2.39 -4.88
N VAL A 175 -17.05 -3.01 -3.70
CA VAL A 175 -16.12 -4.13 -3.49
C VAL A 175 -16.51 -5.37 -4.29
N LYS A 176 -17.81 -5.61 -4.51
CA LYS A 176 -18.29 -6.67 -5.40
C LYS A 176 -17.91 -6.42 -6.87
N GLU A 177 -17.98 -5.17 -7.32
CA GLU A 177 -17.57 -4.81 -8.66
C GLU A 177 -16.04 -4.88 -8.83
N MET A 178 -15.25 -4.49 -7.80
CA MET A 178 -13.79 -4.70 -7.79
C MET A 178 -13.45 -6.19 -7.95
N GLU A 179 -14.08 -7.07 -7.17
CA GLU A 179 -13.86 -8.52 -7.27
C GLU A 179 -14.25 -9.07 -8.65
N ARG A 180 -15.37 -8.61 -9.22
CA ARG A 180 -15.81 -9.00 -10.58
C ARG A 180 -14.82 -8.58 -11.66
N LEU A 181 -14.18 -7.42 -11.50
CA LEU A 181 -13.19 -6.89 -12.44
C LEU A 181 -11.81 -7.57 -12.29
N GLY A 182 -11.55 -8.27 -11.21
CA GLY A 182 -10.21 -8.76 -10.89
C GLY A 182 -9.31 -7.66 -10.37
N MET A 183 -9.85 -6.72 -9.60
CA MET A 183 -9.09 -5.68 -8.88
C MET A 183 -8.83 -6.12 -7.45
N ILE A 184 -7.64 -5.82 -6.95
CA ILE A 184 -7.24 -6.10 -5.58
C ILE A 184 -7.90 -5.05 -4.66
N ILE A 185 -8.64 -5.53 -3.65
CA ILE A 185 -9.22 -4.69 -2.62
C ILE A 185 -8.15 -4.45 -1.55
N ASP A 186 -7.89 -3.18 -1.22
CA ASP A 186 -6.99 -2.78 -0.15
C ASP A 186 -7.79 -2.18 1.01
N VAL A 187 -7.61 -2.75 2.20
CA VAL A 187 -8.28 -2.32 3.44
C VAL A 187 -7.41 -1.44 4.32
N SER A 188 -6.22 -1.01 3.84
CA SER A 188 -5.44 0.01 4.53
C SER A 188 -6.29 1.26 4.72
N HIS A 189 -6.16 1.92 5.87
CA HIS A 189 -7.00 3.05 6.34
C HIS A 189 -8.45 2.72 6.70
N LEU A 190 -9.04 1.64 6.15
CA LEU A 190 -10.43 1.28 6.45
C LEU A 190 -10.60 0.93 7.93
N ASN A 191 -11.74 1.27 8.51
CA ASN A 191 -12.06 0.94 9.89
C ASN A 191 -12.33 -0.57 10.09
N ASP A 192 -12.37 -0.99 11.36
CA ASP A 192 -12.54 -2.39 11.71
C ASP A 192 -13.89 -2.95 11.19
N ALA A 193 -14.99 -2.21 11.32
CA ALA A 193 -16.28 -2.65 10.82
C ALA A 193 -16.29 -2.83 9.29
N GLY A 194 -15.66 -1.91 8.55
CA GLY A 194 -15.51 -2.00 7.10
C GLY A 194 -14.68 -3.21 6.66
N PHE A 195 -13.61 -3.55 7.40
CA PHE A 195 -12.83 -4.75 7.16
C PHE A 195 -13.70 -6.02 7.21
N TYR A 196 -14.56 -6.16 8.23
CA TYR A 196 -15.43 -7.33 8.34
C TYR A 196 -16.53 -7.35 7.27
N ASP A 197 -16.97 -6.19 6.78
CA ASP A 197 -17.88 -6.14 5.64
C ASP A 197 -17.18 -6.58 4.34
N VAL A 198 -15.92 -6.16 4.08
CA VAL A 198 -15.15 -6.70 2.95
C VAL A 198 -15.05 -8.22 3.07
N LEU A 199 -14.69 -8.74 4.24
CA LEU A 199 -14.61 -10.18 4.50
C LEU A 199 -15.94 -10.90 4.23
N LYS A 200 -17.07 -10.28 4.55
CA LYS A 200 -18.42 -10.83 4.41
C LYS A 200 -18.91 -10.81 2.95
N TYR A 201 -18.65 -9.74 2.22
CA TYR A 201 -19.25 -9.49 0.91
C TYR A 201 -18.38 -9.87 -0.28
N THR A 202 -17.14 -10.31 -0.04
CA THR A 202 -16.20 -10.79 -1.06
C THR A 202 -15.73 -12.22 -0.78
N THR A 203 -15.14 -12.86 -1.76
CA THR A 203 -14.71 -14.27 -1.68
C THR A 203 -13.23 -14.46 -1.96
N LYS A 204 -12.63 -13.61 -2.80
CA LYS A 204 -11.21 -13.66 -3.14
C LYS A 204 -10.32 -13.11 -2.02
N PRO A 205 -9.02 -13.40 -2.02
CA PRO A 205 -8.05 -12.72 -1.19
C PRO A 205 -8.06 -11.21 -1.41
N PHE A 206 -7.81 -10.46 -0.35
CA PHE A 206 -7.62 -9.01 -0.38
C PHE A 206 -6.40 -8.63 0.45
N VAL A 207 -5.97 -7.39 0.44
CA VAL A 207 -4.76 -6.95 1.13
C VAL A 207 -5.03 -5.80 2.10
N ALA A 208 -4.14 -5.66 3.09
CA ALA A 208 -3.88 -4.40 3.77
C ALA A 208 -2.50 -3.94 3.29
N SER A 209 -2.44 -3.13 2.23
CA SER A 209 -1.20 -2.87 1.49
C SER A 209 -0.08 -2.32 2.36
N HIS A 210 -0.40 -1.49 3.38
CA HIS A 210 0.55 -0.84 4.29
C HIS A 210 -0.03 -0.69 5.70
N SER A 211 -0.01 -1.78 6.51
CA SER A 211 -0.58 -1.82 7.86
C SER A 211 0.23 -2.73 8.78
N ASN A 212 0.24 -2.44 10.09
CA ASN A 212 1.00 -3.16 11.10
C ASN A 212 0.10 -3.84 12.15
N ALA A 213 0.68 -4.51 13.15
CA ALA A 213 -0.06 -5.19 14.22
C ALA A 213 -0.39 -4.22 15.37
N ARG A 214 -1.67 -4.09 15.73
CA ARG A 214 -2.15 -3.20 16.80
C ARG A 214 -1.68 -3.66 18.18
N SER A 215 -1.53 -4.94 18.41
CA SER A 215 -1.03 -5.48 19.68
C SER A 215 0.46 -5.18 19.92
N VAL A 216 1.23 -4.87 18.86
CA VAL A 216 2.62 -4.42 18.99
C VAL A 216 2.70 -2.91 19.18
N CYS A 217 1.97 -2.14 18.36
CA CYS A 217 1.84 -0.70 18.50
C CYS A 217 0.36 -0.30 18.44
N ASN A 218 -0.18 0.11 19.61
CA ASN A 218 -1.61 0.34 19.79
C ASN A 218 -2.07 1.65 19.18
N VAL A 219 -2.21 1.66 17.86
CA VAL A 219 -2.78 2.76 17.07
C VAL A 219 -3.95 2.26 16.21
N ALA A 220 -4.95 3.09 16.00
CA ALA A 220 -6.16 2.71 15.26
C ALA A 220 -5.88 2.31 13.79
N ARG A 221 -4.79 2.83 13.22
CA ARG A 221 -4.34 2.54 11.85
C ARG A 221 -3.82 1.11 11.66
N ASN A 222 -3.39 0.46 12.75
CA ASN A 222 -2.92 -0.92 12.76
C ASN A 222 -4.08 -1.92 12.89
N MET A 223 -3.88 -3.14 12.39
CA MET A 223 -4.87 -4.21 12.40
C MET A 223 -4.92 -4.92 13.75
N SER A 224 -6.13 -5.27 14.22
CA SER A 224 -6.31 -6.13 15.38
C SER A 224 -5.86 -7.57 15.08
N ASP A 225 -5.61 -8.35 16.15
CA ASP A 225 -5.19 -9.75 16.03
C ASP A 225 -6.24 -10.59 15.27
N ASP A 226 -7.53 -10.36 15.56
CA ASP A 226 -8.59 -11.08 14.85
C ASP A 226 -8.63 -10.70 13.35
N MET A 227 -8.47 -9.43 13.01
CA MET A 227 -8.39 -9.00 11.60
C MET A 227 -7.21 -9.67 10.89
N ILE A 228 -6.05 -9.77 11.53
CA ILE A 228 -4.87 -10.45 10.96
C ILE A 228 -5.15 -11.94 10.74
N LEU A 229 -5.77 -12.61 11.71
CA LEU A 229 -6.17 -14.02 11.60
C LEU A 229 -7.19 -14.25 10.47
N GLN A 230 -8.19 -13.37 10.35
CA GLN A 230 -9.20 -13.47 9.28
C GLN A 230 -8.60 -13.19 7.91
N LEU A 231 -7.69 -12.22 7.80
CA LEU A 231 -6.95 -11.92 6.57
C LEU A 231 -6.11 -13.13 6.14
N ALA A 232 -5.36 -13.74 7.07
CA ALA A 232 -4.59 -14.94 6.82
C ALA A 232 -5.47 -16.11 6.35
N LYS A 233 -6.60 -16.34 7.04
CA LYS A 233 -7.58 -17.38 6.69
C LYS A 233 -8.19 -17.16 5.29
N ARG A 234 -8.37 -15.90 4.86
CA ARG A 234 -8.83 -15.54 3.52
C ARG A 234 -7.74 -15.70 2.45
N GLY A 235 -6.49 -15.99 2.85
CA GLY A 235 -5.35 -16.04 1.94
C GLY A 235 -4.80 -14.66 1.55
N GLY A 236 -5.20 -13.62 2.26
CA GLY A 236 -4.73 -12.26 2.03
C GLY A 236 -3.32 -11.99 2.58
N VAL A 237 -2.86 -10.76 2.40
CA VAL A 237 -1.53 -10.31 2.84
C VAL A 237 -1.63 -8.91 3.42
N MET A 238 -0.90 -8.66 4.50
CA MET A 238 -0.66 -7.32 5.05
C MET A 238 0.78 -6.88 4.78
N GLY A 239 0.96 -5.70 4.20
CA GLY A 239 2.26 -5.08 3.97
C GLY A 239 2.72 -4.33 5.20
N LEU A 240 3.94 -4.61 5.64
CA LEU A 240 4.56 -3.89 6.75
C LEU A 240 4.76 -2.41 6.36
N ASN A 241 4.09 -1.51 7.07
CA ASN A 241 4.23 -0.06 6.90
C ASN A 241 5.44 0.43 7.68
N PHE A 242 6.27 1.28 7.05
CA PHE A 242 7.50 1.79 7.65
C PHE A 242 7.30 3.07 8.47
N CYS A 243 6.09 3.60 8.59
CA CYS A 243 5.83 4.77 9.44
C CYS A 243 6.17 4.48 10.91
N GLY A 244 7.12 5.21 11.47
CA GLY A 244 7.61 4.99 12.83
C GLY A 244 6.52 5.05 13.89
N SER A 245 5.51 5.92 13.71
CA SER A 245 4.35 6.03 14.61
C SER A 245 3.43 4.82 14.58
N PHE A 246 3.53 3.96 13.56
CA PHE A 246 2.77 2.70 13.47
C PHE A 246 3.60 1.48 13.89
N LEU A 247 4.93 1.65 13.96
CA LEU A 247 5.85 0.62 14.41
C LEU A 247 6.04 0.61 15.92
N ALA A 248 6.19 1.80 16.54
CA ALA A 248 6.42 1.90 17.98
C ALA A 248 5.92 3.23 18.57
N ASP A 249 5.55 3.20 19.86
CA ASP A 249 5.20 4.41 20.63
C ASP A 249 6.50 5.09 21.10
N ARG A 250 7.11 5.88 20.20
CA ARG A 250 8.35 6.63 20.44
C ARG A 250 8.12 8.13 20.29
N ASP A 251 8.76 8.92 21.12
CA ASP A 251 8.68 10.41 21.04
C ASP A 251 9.34 10.96 19.77
N ASP A 252 10.38 10.30 19.24
CA ASP A 252 11.12 10.71 18.04
C ASP A 252 10.42 10.26 16.73
N HIS A 253 9.40 9.42 16.83
CA HIS A 253 8.67 8.83 15.71
C HIS A 253 9.57 8.12 14.66
N LYS A 254 10.78 7.75 15.04
CA LYS A 254 11.73 7.11 14.13
C LYS A 254 11.25 5.71 13.70
N SER A 255 11.36 5.43 12.42
CA SER A 255 11.21 4.10 11.84
C SER A 255 12.49 3.30 12.05
N CYS A 256 12.43 2.23 12.84
CA CYS A 256 13.57 1.39 13.15
C CYS A 256 13.39 -0.04 12.66
N VAL A 257 14.43 -0.63 12.08
CA VAL A 257 14.44 -2.03 11.61
C VAL A 257 14.11 -3.01 12.74
N GLU A 258 14.59 -2.73 13.97
CA GLU A 258 14.26 -3.55 15.14
C GLU A 258 12.75 -3.63 15.41
N ASP A 259 12.03 -2.52 15.27
CA ASP A 259 10.58 -2.49 15.48
C ASP A 259 9.83 -3.16 14.32
N MET A 260 10.34 -3.04 13.08
CA MET A 260 9.82 -3.81 11.93
C MET A 260 9.91 -5.33 12.18
N VAL A 261 11.06 -5.80 12.67
CA VAL A 261 11.26 -7.22 13.03
C VAL A 261 10.30 -7.67 14.12
N LYS A 262 10.04 -6.83 15.16
CA LYS A 262 9.05 -7.16 16.21
C LYS A 262 7.66 -7.39 15.65
N HIS A 263 7.19 -6.54 14.72
CA HIS A 263 5.90 -6.74 14.05
C HIS A 263 5.88 -8.04 13.24
N ILE A 264 6.91 -8.29 12.45
CA ILE A 264 7.00 -9.50 11.62
C ILE A 264 6.98 -10.78 12.48
N LEU A 265 7.76 -10.83 13.56
CA LEU A 265 7.79 -11.99 14.45
C LEU A 265 6.44 -12.18 15.14
N TYR A 266 5.82 -11.09 15.63
CA TYR A 266 4.50 -11.15 16.25
C TYR A 266 3.44 -11.69 15.29
N ILE A 267 3.37 -11.17 14.07
CA ILE A 267 2.39 -11.58 13.05
C ILE A 267 2.63 -13.04 12.64
N LYS A 268 3.91 -13.44 12.47
CA LYS A 268 4.29 -14.82 12.19
C LYS A 268 3.81 -15.77 13.28
N ASP A 269 4.01 -15.43 14.54
CA ASP A 269 3.60 -16.27 15.68
C ASP A 269 2.08 -16.35 15.81
N LEU A 270 1.37 -15.24 15.49
CA LEU A 270 -0.09 -15.17 15.57
C LEU A 270 -0.79 -15.90 14.42
N ALA A 271 -0.39 -15.66 13.17
CA ALA A 271 -1.16 -16.02 11.97
C ALA A 271 -0.34 -16.76 10.91
N GLY A 272 0.94 -17.00 11.16
CA GLY A 272 1.86 -17.63 10.22
C GLY A 272 2.53 -16.64 9.27
N ILE A 273 3.53 -17.14 8.55
CA ILE A 273 4.38 -16.32 7.67
C ILE A 273 3.68 -15.88 6.38
N ASP A 274 2.65 -16.61 5.94
CA ASP A 274 2.03 -16.45 4.62
C ASP A 274 1.15 -15.19 4.49
N VAL A 275 0.86 -14.51 5.61
CA VAL A 275 0.06 -13.27 5.64
C VAL A 275 0.92 -12.00 5.58
N ILE A 276 2.25 -12.10 5.63
CA ILE A 276 3.16 -10.96 5.75
C ILE A 276 3.72 -10.59 4.38
N GLY A 277 3.71 -9.30 4.05
CA GLY A 277 4.35 -8.71 2.89
C GLY A 277 5.02 -7.38 3.24
N LEU A 278 5.40 -6.61 2.22
CA LEU A 278 5.97 -5.28 2.34
C LEU A 278 5.03 -4.23 1.74
N GLY A 279 4.91 -3.10 2.41
CA GLY A 279 4.17 -1.94 1.96
C GLY A 279 4.79 -0.72 2.64
N THR A 280 5.91 -0.25 2.08
CA THR A 280 6.85 0.65 2.77
C THR A 280 6.26 2.00 3.11
N ASP A 281 5.32 2.46 2.31
CA ASP A 281 4.77 3.82 2.40
C ASP A 281 5.84 4.90 2.10
N PHE A 282 6.86 4.52 1.30
CA PHE A 282 7.90 5.44 0.87
C PHE A 282 7.32 6.63 0.11
N ASP A 283 7.91 7.80 0.33
CA ASP A 283 7.49 9.10 -0.20
C ASP A 283 6.12 9.59 0.32
N GLY A 284 5.35 8.76 1.08
CA GLY A 284 4.11 9.12 1.76
C GLY A 284 4.27 9.44 3.24
N ILE A 285 5.43 9.12 3.84
CA ILE A 285 5.71 9.31 5.26
C ILE A 285 6.87 10.27 5.48
N SER A 286 6.76 11.09 6.53
CA SER A 286 7.74 12.16 6.83
C SER A 286 8.55 11.92 8.10
N CYS A 287 8.49 10.73 8.70
CA CYS A 287 9.28 10.39 9.88
C CYS A 287 10.73 10.05 9.48
N PRO A 288 11.71 10.17 10.41
CA PRO A 288 13.07 9.70 10.16
C PRO A 288 13.08 8.19 9.93
N LEU A 289 13.70 7.73 8.83
CA LEU A 289 13.76 6.33 8.44
C LEU A 289 15.17 5.77 8.65
N GLU A 290 15.28 4.55 9.19
CA GLU A 290 16.54 3.78 9.20
C GLU A 290 16.79 3.13 7.83
N ILE A 291 15.74 2.66 7.15
CA ILE A 291 15.75 2.29 5.73
C ILE A 291 15.24 3.51 4.97
N GLU A 292 16.16 4.36 4.50
CA GLU A 292 15.81 5.66 3.93
C GLU A 292 15.21 5.54 2.52
N ASP A 293 15.59 4.50 1.78
CA ASP A 293 15.15 4.31 0.40
C ASP A 293 15.18 2.83 -0.05
N ALA A 294 14.66 2.59 -1.23
CA ALA A 294 14.54 1.26 -1.83
C ALA A 294 15.88 0.51 -1.97
N SER A 295 17.01 1.20 -2.02
CA SER A 295 18.32 0.56 -2.15
C SER A 295 18.81 -0.10 -0.85
N MET A 296 18.16 0.18 0.28
CA MET A 296 18.59 -0.24 1.63
C MET A 296 17.74 -1.41 2.18
N MET A 297 16.91 -2.06 1.38
CA MET A 297 16.04 -3.17 1.82
C MET A 297 16.81 -4.38 2.36
N ASN A 298 18.11 -4.50 2.04
CA ASN A 298 19.00 -5.50 2.64
C ASN A 298 19.13 -5.37 4.17
N LEU A 299 18.93 -4.18 4.75
CA LEU A 299 18.98 -4.01 6.21
C LEU A 299 17.86 -4.81 6.92
N LEU A 300 16.64 -4.80 6.35
CA LEU A 300 15.56 -5.63 6.88
C LEU A 300 15.82 -7.13 6.63
N GLU A 301 16.31 -7.49 5.44
CA GLU A 301 16.67 -8.87 5.10
C GLU A 301 17.67 -9.44 6.12
N GLU A 302 18.77 -8.73 6.37
CA GLU A 302 19.81 -9.15 7.33
C GLU A 302 19.28 -9.25 8.77
N ALA A 303 18.41 -8.30 9.17
CA ALA A 303 17.81 -8.31 10.50
C ALA A 303 16.89 -9.51 10.71
N LEU A 304 16.13 -9.90 9.68
CA LEU A 304 15.27 -11.09 9.74
C LEU A 304 16.09 -12.38 9.84
N TYR A 305 17.19 -12.51 9.12
CA TYR A 305 18.10 -13.64 9.29
C TYR A 305 18.72 -13.69 10.69
N LYS A 306 19.14 -12.53 11.23
CA LYS A 306 19.63 -12.43 12.62
C LYS A 306 18.56 -12.80 13.66
N ALA A 307 17.28 -12.54 13.36
CA ALA A 307 16.13 -12.94 14.18
C ALA A 307 15.75 -14.43 14.04
N GLY A 308 16.46 -15.19 13.20
CA GLY A 308 16.30 -16.64 13.04
C GLY A 308 15.30 -17.08 11.97
N LEU A 309 14.86 -16.18 11.09
CA LEU A 309 14.04 -16.57 9.94
C LEU A 309 14.88 -17.33 8.91
N THR A 310 14.26 -18.32 8.29
CA THR A 310 14.85 -19.06 7.17
C THR A 310 14.80 -18.25 5.88
N GLN A 311 15.62 -18.63 4.89
CA GLN A 311 15.59 -18.00 3.57
C GLN A 311 14.18 -18.07 2.94
N GLU A 312 13.50 -19.21 3.06
CA GLU A 312 12.14 -19.38 2.52
C GLU A 312 11.14 -18.41 3.18
N GLU A 313 11.22 -18.21 4.49
CA GLU A 313 10.36 -17.27 5.22
C GLU A 313 10.63 -15.83 4.80
N VAL A 314 11.88 -15.44 4.63
CA VAL A 314 12.24 -14.10 4.15
C VAL A 314 11.77 -13.89 2.70
N GLU A 315 11.93 -14.88 1.81
CA GLU A 315 11.39 -14.84 0.45
C GLU A 315 9.86 -14.69 0.43
N LYS A 316 9.14 -15.33 1.34
CA LYS A 316 7.69 -15.18 1.49
C LYS A 316 7.32 -13.75 1.82
N ILE A 317 7.96 -13.15 2.83
CA ILE A 317 7.72 -11.76 3.25
C ILE A 317 8.03 -10.78 2.10
N PHE A 318 9.18 -10.94 1.49
CA PHE A 318 9.70 -9.96 0.53
C PHE A 318 8.97 -9.95 -0.81
N TYR A 319 8.45 -11.10 -1.27
CA TYR A 319 7.78 -11.13 -2.58
C TYR A 319 6.75 -12.25 -2.79
N LYS A 320 6.99 -13.48 -2.29
CA LYS A 320 6.17 -14.63 -2.67
C LYS A 320 4.71 -14.52 -2.22
N ASN A 321 4.47 -14.00 -1.01
CA ASN A 321 3.11 -13.87 -0.48
C ASN A 321 2.28 -12.88 -1.28
N VAL A 322 2.84 -11.73 -1.65
CA VAL A 322 2.18 -10.73 -2.47
C VAL A 322 1.92 -11.28 -3.87
N LEU A 323 2.92 -11.92 -4.49
CA LEU A 323 2.76 -12.53 -5.81
C LEU A 323 1.68 -13.63 -5.83
N ARG A 324 1.53 -14.39 -4.73
CA ARG A 324 0.45 -15.38 -4.60
C ARG A 324 -0.93 -14.72 -4.69
N VAL A 325 -1.15 -13.63 -3.96
CA VAL A 325 -2.41 -12.87 -4.00
C VAL A 325 -2.65 -12.29 -5.39
N TYR A 326 -1.62 -11.70 -6.00
CA TYR A 326 -1.76 -11.10 -7.34
C TYR A 326 -2.09 -12.14 -8.39
N LYS A 327 -1.50 -13.33 -8.31
CA LYS A 327 -1.81 -14.45 -9.22
C LYS A 327 -3.25 -14.94 -9.11
N GLU A 328 -3.85 -14.84 -7.91
CA GLU A 328 -5.22 -15.30 -7.67
C GLU A 328 -6.26 -14.25 -8.07
N VAL A 329 -5.91 -12.97 -8.00
CA VAL A 329 -6.87 -11.87 -8.19
C VAL A 329 -6.80 -11.29 -9.60
N LEU A 330 -5.58 -10.97 -10.11
CA LEU A 330 -5.34 -10.37 -11.43
C LEU A 330 -5.43 -11.40 -12.56
#